data_d43759a94214953b66fd030342888cec
#
_entry.id   d43759a94214953b66fd030342888cec
#
_cell.length_a   1.000
_cell.length_b   1.000
_cell.length_c   1.000
_cell.angle_alpha   90.00
_cell.angle_beta   90.00
_cell.angle_gamma   90.00
#
_symmetry.space_group_name_H-M   'P 1'
#
loop_
_entity.id
_entity.type
_entity.pdbx_description
1 polymer ?
#
loop_
_entity_poly.entity_id
_entity_poly.type
_entity_poly.pdbx_seq_one_letter_code
_entity_poly.pdbx_strand_id
1 'polypeptide(L)'
;KDQQWFFDTSAGMEEILNRRIGRNELNTIQVMLAIVDAEREYAMQGHDSNGLNVYAQKFKSDPNKKNGLYWETKEGEEPSPLGLFAVQAKKEGYFGEKSSETPQPYHGYFYRILTAQGADANGGAFDYIVNGKMIGGFAVVAYPADYGNSGVMTFIVNHDGVVYQKDLGEDTEKEAQNIKLFNPDKTWKKAQ
;
A
#
# COMPACT_ATOMS: atom_id res chain seq x y z
N LYS A 1 5.61 49.46 24.31
CA LYS A 1 5.42 48.53 23.16
C LYS A 1 4.84 47.27 23.73
N ASP A 2 3.54 47.08 23.54
CA ASP A 2 2.74 46.00 24.11
C ASP A 2 3.22 44.69 23.50
N GLN A 3 3.88 43.84 24.32
CA GLN A 3 4.18 42.45 23.97
C GLN A 3 2.87 41.66 24.11
N GLN A 4 1.96 41.83 23.15
CA GLN A 4 0.77 40.99 23.08
C GLN A 4 1.12 39.71 22.27
N TRP A 5 0.83 38.56 22.86
CA TRP A 5 0.90 37.28 22.17
C TRP A 5 -0.26 37.17 21.16
N PHE A 6 0.02 36.78 19.96
CA PHE A 6 -1.00 36.47 18.97
C PHE A 6 -0.71 35.07 18.34
N PHE A 7 -1.75 34.43 17.92
CA PHE A 7 -1.63 33.20 17.19
C PHE A 7 -1.44 33.51 15.70
N ASP A 8 -0.34 33.04 15.11
CA ASP A 8 -0.18 33.04 13.66
C ASP A 8 -0.98 31.86 13.06
N THR A 9 -2.21 32.17 12.63
CA THR A 9 -3.14 31.17 12.09
C THR A 9 -2.61 30.52 10.82
N SER A 10 -1.91 31.29 9.96
CA SER A 10 -1.35 30.76 8.70
C SER A 10 -0.25 29.74 8.97
N ALA A 11 0.73 30.09 9.82
CA ALA A 11 1.78 29.16 10.23
C ALA A 11 1.21 27.94 10.97
N GLY A 12 0.17 28.13 11.78
CA GLY A 12 -0.52 27.03 12.47
C GLY A 12 -1.22 26.07 11.51
N MET A 13 -1.85 26.56 10.45
CA MET A 13 -2.50 25.73 9.43
C MET A 13 -1.48 24.91 8.63
N GLU A 14 -0.36 25.53 8.24
CA GLU A 14 0.73 24.84 7.54
C GLU A 14 1.33 23.72 8.39
N GLU A 15 1.57 23.98 9.66
CA GLU A 15 2.09 22.99 10.60
C GLU A 15 1.12 21.80 10.79
N ILE A 16 -0.19 22.04 10.88
CA ILE A 16 -1.22 20.99 10.98
C ILE A 16 -1.22 20.13 9.70
N LEU A 17 -1.11 20.78 8.53
CA LEU A 17 -1.04 20.07 7.25
C LEU A 17 0.22 19.20 7.18
N ASN A 18 1.39 19.74 7.49
CA ASN A 18 2.66 19.02 7.47
C ASN A 18 2.65 17.81 8.42
N ARG A 19 2.10 17.97 9.64
CA ARG A 19 1.92 16.86 10.58
C ARG A 19 0.96 15.78 10.08
N ARG A 20 -0.12 16.19 9.40
CA ARG A 20 -1.05 15.23 8.77
C ARG A 20 -0.36 14.43 7.67
N ILE A 21 0.34 15.11 6.76
CA ILE A 21 1.11 14.47 5.68
C ILE A 21 2.12 13.48 6.26
N GLY A 22 2.97 13.94 7.19
CA GLY A 22 3.99 13.08 7.80
C GLY A 22 3.40 11.84 8.50
N ARG A 23 2.27 12.01 9.22
CA ARG A 23 1.58 10.86 9.84
C ARG A 23 1.04 9.89 8.81
N ASN A 24 0.43 10.37 7.73
CA ASN A 24 -0.10 9.54 6.66
C ASN A 24 1.03 8.76 5.97
N GLU A 25 2.17 9.40 5.70
CA GLU A 25 3.33 8.76 5.09
C GLU A 25 3.92 7.66 6.00
N LEU A 26 4.10 7.94 7.28
CA LEU A 26 4.57 6.93 8.24
C LEU A 26 3.59 5.74 8.35
N ASN A 27 2.29 6.01 8.42
CA ASN A 27 1.27 4.97 8.42
C ASN A 27 1.31 4.16 7.11
N THR A 28 1.50 4.82 5.97
CA THR A 28 1.60 4.15 4.67
C THR A 28 2.77 3.19 4.61
N ILE A 29 3.94 3.56 5.13
CA ILE A 29 5.09 2.66 5.25
C ILE A 29 4.73 1.42 6.08
N GLN A 30 4.04 1.59 7.21
CA GLN A 30 3.60 0.45 8.04
C GLN A 30 2.57 -0.43 7.31
N VAL A 31 1.64 0.18 6.56
CA VAL A 31 0.69 -0.56 5.71
C VAL A 31 1.42 -1.38 4.65
N MET A 32 2.42 -0.79 3.99
CA MET A 32 3.22 -1.48 2.96
C MET A 32 3.94 -2.72 3.54
N LEU A 33 4.51 -2.60 4.74
CA LEU A 33 5.16 -3.71 5.43
C LEU A 33 4.13 -4.78 5.86
N ALA A 34 2.97 -4.38 6.36
CA ALA A 34 1.89 -5.31 6.70
C ALA A 34 1.37 -6.08 5.46
N ILE A 35 1.33 -5.44 4.29
CA ILE A 35 0.99 -6.12 3.04
C ILE A 35 2.07 -7.15 2.68
N VAL A 36 3.37 -6.82 2.85
CA VAL A 36 4.47 -7.78 2.61
C VAL A 36 4.31 -9.01 3.49
N ASP A 37 4.00 -8.84 4.77
CA ASP A 37 3.81 -9.96 5.71
C ASP A 37 2.55 -10.76 5.34
N ALA A 38 1.45 -10.10 4.98
CA ALA A 38 0.23 -10.75 4.54
C ALA A 38 0.41 -11.57 3.23
N GLU A 39 1.20 -11.08 2.29
CA GLU A 39 1.53 -11.82 1.07
C GLU A 39 2.35 -13.09 1.36
N ARG A 40 3.31 -12.99 2.28
CA ARG A 40 4.10 -14.15 2.73
C ARG A 40 3.23 -15.17 3.45
N GLU A 41 2.35 -14.72 4.35
CA GLU A 41 1.40 -15.58 5.03
C GLU A 41 0.46 -16.28 4.04
N TYR A 42 -0.10 -15.51 3.08
CA TYR A 42 -0.96 -16.05 2.03
C TYR A 42 -0.26 -17.17 1.24
N ALA A 43 0.99 -16.94 0.82
CA ALA A 43 1.77 -17.93 0.09
C ALA A 43 2.02 -19.21 0.90
N MET A 44 2.27 -19.08 2.22
CA MET A 44 2.48 -20.22 3.12
C MET A 44 1.20 -21.02 3.39
N GLN A 45 0.02 -20.42 3.31
CA GLN A 45 -1.26 -21.11 3.48
C GLN A 45 -1.63 -22.05 2.32
N GLY A 46 -0.87 -22.03 1.21
CA GLY A 46 -1.00 -23.00 0.13
C GLY A 46 -2.32 -22.91 -0.65
N HIS A 47 -2.69 -21.73 -1.08
CA HIS A 47 -3.94 -21.50 -1.86
C HIS A 47 -3.93 -22.07 -3.29
N ASP A 48 -2.89 -22.77 -3.69
CA ASP A 48 -2.80 -23.46 -4.97
C ASP A 48 -3.01 -24.97 -4.82
N SER A 49 -3.91 -25.54 -5.62
CA SER A 49 -4.23 -26.97 -5.63
C SER A 49 -3.04 -27.87 -5.97
N ASN A 50 -1.98 -27.32 -6.55
CA ASN A 50 -0.77 -28.05 -6.94
C ASN A 50 0.36 -27.99 -5.91
N GLY A 51 0.09 -27.40 -4.72
CA GLY A 51 1.08 -27.28 -3.63
C GLY A 51 2.16 -26.21 -3.89
N LEU A 52 1.93 -25.30 -4.84
CA LEU A 52 2.82 -24.18 -5.08
C LEU A 52 2.50 -23.04 -4.09
N ASN A 53 3.53 -22.40 -3.56
CA ASN A 53 3.39 -21.16 -2.85
C ASN A 53 3.11 -20.04 -3.85
N VAL A 54 1.89 -19.51 -3.84
CA VAL A 54 1.45 -18.43 -4.73
C VAL A 54 1.11 -17.20 -3.93
N TYR A 55 1.49 -16.04 -4.40
CA TYR A 55 1.12 -14.74 -3.81
C TYR A 55 -0.25 -14.29 -4.32
N ALA A 56 -0.93 -13.45 -3.55
CA ALA A 56 -2.22 -12.91 -3.92
C ALA A 56 -2.08 -11.83 -5.01
N GLN A 57 -2.95 -11.87 -6.02
CA GLN A 57 -2.96 -10.87 -7.09
C GLN A 57 -3.93 -9.71 -6.82
N LYS A 58 -4.60 -9.71 -5.66
CA LYS A 58 -5.56 -8.67 -5.27
C LYS A 58 -5.65 -8.57 -3.73
N PHE A 59 -6.02 -7.40 -3.26
CA PHE A 59 -6.22 -7.18 -1.83
C PHE A 59 -7.48 -7.86 -1.30
N LYS A 60 -8.62 -7.67 -1.98
CA LYS A 60 -9.89 -8.27 -1.57
C LYS A 60 -10.21 -9.48 -2.44
N SER A 61 -10.57 -10.58 -1.80
CA SER A 61 -11.03 -11.79 -2.48
C SER A 61 -12.37 -11.58 -3.19
N ASP A 62 -12.58 -12.32 -4.27
CA ASP A 62 -13.89 -12.43 -4.90
C ASP A 62 -14.90 -13.06 -3.92
N PRO A 63 -16.20 -12.80 -4.08
CA PRO A 63 -17.22 -13.44 -3.25
C PRO A 63 -17.07 -14.97 -3.20
N ASN A 64 -17.09 -15.52 -2.00
CA ASN A 64 -16.94 -16.95 -1.73
C ASN A 64 -15.61 -17.59 -2.21
N LYS A 65 -14.55 -16.78 -2.42
CA LYS A 65 -13.21 -17.25 -2.74
C LYS A 65 -12.19 -16.74 -1.71
N LYS A 66 -11.04 -17.41 -1.65
CA LYS A 66 -9.86 -16.99 -0.86
C LYS A 66 -8.71 -16.68 -1.83
N ASN A 67 -8.93 -15.80 -2.82
CA ASN A 67 -7.98 -15.47 -3.89
C ASN A 67 -7.46 -14.03 -3.82
N GLY A 68 -7.45 -13.46 -2.63
CA GLY A 68 -6.87 -12.16 -2.28
C GLY A 68 -6.45 -12.17 -0.81
N LEU A 69 -5.84 -11.12 -0.33
CA LEU A 69 -5.30 -11.03 1.04
C LEU A 69 -6.37 -10.85 2.11
N TYR A 70 -7.57 -10.44 1.74
CA TYR A 70 -8.71 -10.25 2.64
C TYR A 70 -9.96 -10.96 2.15
N TRP A 71 -10.60 -11.71 3.04
CA TRP A 71 -11.95 -12.26 2.93
C TRP A 71 -12.63 -12.21 4.30
N GLU A 72 -13.95 -12.20 4.30
CA GLU A 72 -14.72 -12.25 5.54
C GLU A 72 -14.66 -13.67 6.13
N THR A 73 -14.31 -13.77 7.41
CA THR A 73 -14.23 -15.02 8.17
C THR A 73 -15.36 -15.08 9.18
N LYS A 74 -15.86 -16.28 9.43
CA LYS A 74 -16.84 -16.55 10.50
C LYS A 74 -16.13 -16.77 11.83
N GLU A 75 -16.90 -16.71 12.90
CA GLU A 75 -16.39 -17.02 14.24
C GLU A 75 -15.83 -18.46 14.28
N GLY A 76 -14.57 -18.60 14.72
CA GLY A 76 -13.84 -19.88 14.77
C GLY A 76 -13.08 -20.25 13.50
N GLU A 77 -13.16 -19.47 12.42
CA GLU A 77 -12.32 -19.65 11.24
C GLU A 77 -10.99 -18.85 11.38
N GLU A 78 -9.93 -19.36 10.77
CA GLU A 78 -8.68 -18.60 10.66
C GLU A 78 -8.89 -17.28 9.94
N PRO A 79 -8.40 -16.15 10.50
CA PRO A 79 -8.54 -14.86 9.86
C PRO A 79 -7.80 -14.82 8.50
N SER A 80 -8.26 -14.01 7.58
CA SER A 80 -7.52 -13.74 6.35
C SER A 80 -6.23 -12.96 6.67
N PRO A 81 -5.15 -13.05 5.85
CA PRO A 81 -3.86 -12.41 6.14
C PRO A 81 -3.95 -10.91 6.45
N LEU A 82 -4.84 -10.17 5.76
CA LEU A 82 -5.15 -8.78 6.11
C LEU A 82 -6.38 -8.62 7.01
N GLY A 83 -6.90 -9.70 7.61
CA GLY A 83 -8.13 -9.67 8.39
C GLY A 83 -8.07 -8.73 9.60
N LEU A 84 -7.04 -8.86 10.43
CA LEU A 84 -6.83 -7.99 11.59
C LEU A 84 -6.63 -6.53 11.18
N PHE A 85 -5.91 -6.31 10.10
CA PHE A 85 -5.68 -4.98 9.53
C PHE A 85 -6.99 -4.35 9.00
N ALA A 86 -7.83 -5.11 8.31
CA ALA A 86 -9.13 -4.66 7.84
C ALA A 86 -10.09 -4.34 9.00
N VAL A 87 -10.06 -5.11 10.08
CA VAL A 87 -10.83 -4.81 11.31
C VAL A 87 -10.38 -3.50 11.94
N GLN A 88 -9.07 -3.26 12.02
CA GLN A 88 -8.54 -2.00 12.53
C GLN A 88 -8.95 -0.82 11.65
N ALA A 89 -8.81 -0.93 10.33
CA ALA A 89 -9.22 0.08 9.38
C ALA A 89 -10.73 0.39 9.46
N LYS A 90 -11.59 -0.62 9.68
CA LYS A 90 -13.02 -0.40 9.93
C LYS A 90 -13.28 0.38 11.22
N LYS A 91 -12.55 0.08 12.31
CA LYS A 91 -12.66 0.84 13.58
C LYS A 91 -12.24 2.30 13.43
N GLU A 92 -11.29 2.56 12.55
CA GLU A 92 -10.84 3.90 12.19
C GLU A 92 -11.76 4.62 11.19
N GLY A 93 -12.83 3.95 10.72
CA GLY A 93 -13.85 4.53 9.84
C GLY A 93 -13.53 4.44 8.34
N TYR A 94 -12.51 3.68 7.93
CA TYR A 94 -12.08 3.62 6.52
C TYR A 94 -12.92 2.69 5.63
N PHE A 95 -13.55 1.67 6.13
CA PHE A 95 -14.39 0.75 5.34
C PHE A 95 -15.82 0.81 5.86
N GLY A 96 -16.59 1.83 5.45
CA GLY A 96 -18.00 1.94 5.77
C GLY A 96 -18.84 0.80 5.17
N GLU A 97 -20.08 0.65 5.63
CA GLU A 97 -21.02 -0.42 5.21
C GLU A 97 -21.37 -0.40 3.71
N LYS A 98 -21.16 0.72 3.03
CA LYS A 98 -21.29 0.82 1.57
C LYS A 98 -19.91 0.59 0.95
N SER A 99 -19.65 -0.64 0.48
CA SER A 99 -18.54 -0.89 -0.45
C SER A 99 -18.81 -0.07 -1.72
N SER A 100 -18.21 1.12 -1.81
CA SER A 100 -18.21 1.85 -3.07
C SER A 100 -17.43 1.02 -4.09
N GLU A 101 -17.91 0.95 -5.33
CA GLU A 101 -17.17 0.30 -6.44
C GLU A 101 -15.85 1.01 -6.73
N THR A 102 -15.68 2.23 -6.22
CA THR A 102 -14.46 3.04 -6.34
C THR A 102 -13.49 2.73 -5.21
N PRO A 103 -12.18 2.58 -5.50
CA PRO A 103 -11.16 2.43 -4.49
C PRO A 103 -11.21 3.59 -3.49
N GLN A 104 -11.21 3.27 -2.19
CA GLN A 104 -11.16 4.27 -1.13
C GLN A 104 -9.73 4.37 -0.61
N PRO A 105 -9.23 5.60 -0.37
CA PRO A 105 -7.90 5.77 0.18
C PRO A 105 -7.85 5.30 1.64
N TYR A 106 -6.75 4.67 2.04
CA TYR A 106 -6.45 4.32 3.42
C TYR A 106 -5.26 5.12 3.92
N HIS A 107 -5.39 5.80 5.04
CA HIS A 107 -4.44 6.82 5.54
C HIS A 107 -4.06 7.88 4.48
N GLY A 108 -5.04 8.26 3.65
CA GLY A 108 -4.84 9.24 2.58
C GLY A 108 -4.10 8.73 1.35
N TYR A 109 -3.93 7.40 1.21
CA TYR A 109 -3.18 6.76 0.12
C TYR A 109 -4.01 5.70 -0.60
N PHE A 110 -3.79 5.59 -1.91
CA PHE A 110 -4.21 4.46 -2.73
C PHE A 110 -3.09 3.43 -2.83
N TYR A 111 -3.47 2.15 -2.89
CA TYR A 111 -2.55 1.02 -2.98
C TYR A 111 -2.86 0.16 -4.20
N ARG A 112 -1.83 -0.33 -4.88
CA ARG A 112 -1.98 -1.21 -6.04
C ARG A 112 -0.86 -2.25 -6.09
N ILE A 113 -1.23 -3.50 -6.35
CA ILE A 113 -0.28 -4.60 -6.57
C ILE A 113 0.36 -4.45 -7.95
N LEU A 114 1.66 -4.66 -8.02
CA LEU A 114 2.47 -4.71 -9.24
C LEU A 114 2.86 -6.16 -9.51
N THR A 115 2.89 -6.55 -10.79
CA THR A 115 3.03 -7.94 -11.20
C THR A 115 4.38 -8.26 -11.84
N ALA A 116 5.31 -7.30 -11.83
CA ALA A 116 6.64 -7.46 -12.39
C ALA A 116 7.64 -6.50 -11.75
N GLN A 117 8.93 -6.74 -11.96
CA GLN A 117 10.00 -5.81 -11.62
C GLN A 117 10.88 -5.46 -12.82
N GLY A 118 11.54 -4.30 -12.72
CA GLY A 118 12.43 -3.77 -13.74
C GLY A 118 13.90 -4.08 -13.48
N ALA A 119 14.74 -3.60 -14.37
CA ALA A 119 16.18 -3.91 -14.39
C ALA A 119 16.96 -3.34 -13.19
N ASP A 120 16.47 -2.25 -12.56
CA ASP A 120 17.11 -1.63 -11.40
C ASP A 120 16.73 -2.31 -10.08
N ALA A 121 15.78 -3.24 -10.10
CA ALA A 121 15.44 -4.06 -8.96
C ALA A 121 16.48 -5.17 -8.72
N ASN A 122 16.60 -5.58 -7.45
CA ASN A 122 17.43 -6.73 -7.13
C ASN A 122 16.98 -7.99 -7.89
N GLY A 123 17.88 -8.68 -8.55
CA GLY A 123 17.57 -9.83 -9.43
C GLY A 123 17.25 -9.48 -10.88
N GLY A 124 17.19 -8.19 -11.24
CA GLY A 124 16.92 -7.71 -12.60
C GLY A 124 15.45 -7.78 -13.01
N ALA A 125 15.17 -7.60 -14.30
CA ALA A 125 13.80 -7.54 -14.83
C ALA A 125 13.18 -8.93 -15.00
N PHE A 126 12.00 -9.16 -14.43
CA PHE A 126 11.17 -10.34 -14.67
C PHE A 126 9.71 -10.14 -14.25
N ASP A 127 8.82 -10.96 -14.81
CA ASP A 127 7.42 -10.99 -14.43
C ASP A 127 7.23 -11.88 -13.19
N TYR A 128 6.40 -11.40 -12.24
CA TYR A 128 6.03 -12.20 -11.07
C TYR A 128 4.99 -13.27 -11.40
N ILE A 129 4.23 -13.08 -12.48
CA ILE A 129 3.17 -14.00 -12.91
C ILE A 129 3.71 -14.97 -13.94
N VAL A 130 3.61 -16.26 -13.63
CA VAL A 130 3.94 -17.38 -14.53
C VAL A 130 2.72 -18.29 -14.64
N ASN A 131 2.23 -18.51 -15.86
CA ASN A 131 1.03 -19.31 -16.13
C ASN A 131 -0.20 -18.90 -15.30
N GLY A 132 -0.41 -17.59 -15.15
CA GLY A 132 -1.52 -17.01 -14.38
C GLY A 132 -1.38 -17.04 -12.86
N LYS A 133 -0.25 -17.55 -12.31
CA LYS A 133 0.05 -17.64 -10.90
C LYS A 133 1.19 -16.68 -10.52
N MET A 134 1.03 -15.93 -9.46
CA MET A 134 2.07 -15.02 -8.96
C MET A 134 3.03 -15.80 -8.05
N ILE A 135 4.09 -16.34 -8.65
CA ILE A 135 5.10 -17.19 -7.99
C ILE A 135 6.50 -16.61 -7.99
N GLY A 136 6.79 -15.64 -8.86
CA GLY A 136 8.11 -15.01 -8.96
C GLY A 136 8.35 -13.94 -7.87
N GLY A 137 7.32 -13.55 -7.14
CA GLY A 137 7.35 -12.47 -6.16
C GLY A 137 6.08 -11.63 -6.26
N PHE A 138 6.11 -10.48 -5.60
CA PHE A 138 5.06 -9.46 -5.67
C PHE A 138 5.68 -8.07 -5.44
N ALA A 139 4.96 -7.04 -5.79
CA ALA A 139 5.28 -5.70 -5.37
C ALA A 139 4.01 -4.85 -5.19
N VAL A 140 4.14 -3.72 -4.51
CA VAL A 140 3.04 -2.79 -4.24
C VAL A 140 3.54 -1.38 -4.50
N VAL A 141 2.68 -0.53 -5.07
CA VAL A 141 2.83 0.92 -5.11
C VAL A 141 1.77 1.56 -4.25
N ALA A 142 2.14 2.57 -3.46
CA ALA A 142 1.24 3.43 -2.71
C ALA A 142 1.49 4.89 -3.11
N TYR A 143 0.42 5.65 -3.37
CA TYR A 143 0.51 7.05 -3.77
C TYR A 143 -0.60 7.87 -3.12
N PRO A 144 -0.36 9.17 -2.80
CA PRO A 144 -1.33 10.00 -2.13
C PRO A 144 -2.60 10.20 -2.96
N ALA A 145 -3.74 10.18 -2.30
CA ALA A 145 -5.04 10.46 -2.91
C ALA A 145 -5.20 11.93 -3.30
N ASP A 146 -4.45 12.81 -2.62
CA ASP A 146 -4.44 14.27 -2.86
C ASP A 146 -3.02 14.77 -2.56
N TYR A 147 -2.22 14.96 -3.63
CA TYR A 147 -0.83 15.41 -3.54
C TYR A 147 -0.74 16.76 -2.80
N GLY A 148 0.22 16.87 -1.90
CA GLY A 148 0.41 18.08 -1.08
C GLY A 148 -0.62 18.27 0.03
N ASN A 149 -1.64 17.41 0.12
CA ASN A 149 -2.70 17.48 1.12
C ASN A 149 -2.82 16.19 1.96
N SER A 150 -2.89 15.02 1.33
CA SER A 150 -2.89 13.74 2.03
C SER A 150 -1.50 13.12 2.15
N GLY A 151 -0.57 13.48 1.28
CA GLY A 151 0.81 13.04 1.23
C GLY A 151 1.58 13.71 0.09
N VAL A 152 2.89 13.55 0.09
CA VAL A 152 3.82 14.02 -0.94
C VAL A 152 4.52 12.82 -1.59
N MET A 153 5.05 11.90 -0.78
CA MET A 153 5.84 10.79 -1.28
C MET A 153 4.98 9.69 -1.88
N THR A 154 5.42 9.12 -2.99
CA THR A 154 4.96 7.85 -3.53
C THR A 154 5.90 6.76 -3.05
N PHE A 155 5.35 5.61 -2.66
CA PHE A 155 6.10 4.48 -2.11
C PHE A 155 5.98 3.26 -3.00
N ILE A 156 7.08 2.47 -3.09
CA ILE A 156 7.08 1.14 -3.70
C ILE A 156 7.79 0.15 -2.77
N VAL A 157 7.30 -1.09 -2.72
CA VAL A 157 7.91 -2.20 -2.00
C VAL A 157 7.73 -3.48 -2.80
N ASN A 158 8.67 -4.43 -2.69
CA ASN A 158 8.53 -5.77 -3.22
C ASN A 158 8.70 -6.82 -2.10
N HIS A 159 8.74 -8.09 -2.48
CA HIS A 159 8.92 -9.23 -1.58
C HIS A 159 10.21 -9.19 -0.73
N ASP A 160 11.20 -8.36 -1.08
CA ASP A 160 12.38 -8.09 -0.22
C ASP A 160 12.02 -7.32 1.05
N GLY A 161 10.89 -6.58 1.06
CA GLY A 161 10.39 -5.82 2.20
C GLY A 161 11.12 -4.49 2.42
N VAL A 162 11.86 -3.99 1.43
CA VAL A 162 12.48 -2.67 1.47
C VAL A 162 11.55 -1.66 0.82
N VAL A 163 11.07 -0.70 1.59
CA VAL A 163 10.22 0.39 1.09
C VAL A 163 11.09 1.48 0.49
N TYR A 164 10.79 1.88 -0.73
CA TYR A 164 11.40 3.02 -1.42
C TYR A 164 10.37 4.13 -1.58
N GLN A 165 10.85 5.37 -1.60
CA GLN A 165 10.02 6.57 -1.73
C GLN A 165 10.57 7.52 -2.81
N LYS A 166 9.66 8.23 -3.45
CA LYS A 166 9.97 9.27 -4.44
C LYS A 166 8.83 10.29 -4.47
N ASP A 167 9.18 11.57 -4.52
CA ASP A 167 8.25 12.64 -4.86
C ASP A 167 8.08 12.68 -6.39
N LEU A 168 6.86 12.46 -6.86
CA LEU A 168 6.48 12.50 -8.28
C LEU A 168 5.94 13.87 -8.72
N GLY A 169 5.77 14.81 -7.76
CA GLY A 169 5.26 16.15 -8.02
C GLY A 169 3.74 16.23 -8.18
N GLU A 170 3.27 17.34 -8.73
CA GLU A 170 1.83 17.64 -8.85
C GLU A 170 1.05 16.61 -9.71
N ASP A 171 1.70 15.97 -10.67
CA ASP A 171 1.11 14.93 -11.54
C ASP A 171 1.16 13.51 -10.89
N THR A 172 1.35 13.40 -9.57
CA THR A 172 1.56 12.14 -8.85
C THR A 172 0.54 11.06 -9.17
N GLU A 173 -0.75 11.37 -9.23
CA GLU A 173 -1.79 10.37 -9.54
C GLU A 173 -1.54 9.73 -10.90
N LYS A 174 -1.34 10.55 -11.94
CA LYS A 174 -1.09 10.08 -13.31
C LYS A 174 0.21 9.30 -13.43
N GLU A 175 1.28 9.81 -12.83
CA GLU A 175 2.59 9.16 -12.83
C GLU A 175 2.55 7.81 -12.09
N ALA A 176 1.93 7.77 -10.91
CA ALA A 176 1.77 6.54 -10.14
C ALA A 176 0.91 5.50 -10.85
N GLN A 177 -0.15 5.90 -11.56
CA GLN A 177 -0.96 4.99 -12.38
C GLN A 177 -0.15 4.37 -13.53
N ASN A 178 0.88 5.06 -14.03
CA ASN A 178 1.79 4.57 -15.06
C ASN A 178 2.89 3.65 -14.53
N ILE A 179 3.15 3.60 -13.23
CA ILE A 179 4.09 2.65 -12.63
C ILE A 179 3.52 1.24 -12.79
N LYS A 180 4.08 0.44 -13.70
CA LYS A 180 3.67 -0.95 -13.95
C LYS A 180 4.61 -1.98 -13.32
N LEU A 181 5.83 -1.55 -12.99
CA LEU A 181 6.92 -2.38 -12.51
C LEU A 181 7.46 -1.83 -11.18
N PHE A 182 7.90 -2.71 -10.30
CA PHE A 182 8.77 -2.33 -9.20
C PHE A 182 10.17 -2.09 -9.77
N ASN A 183 10.58 -0.83 -9.87
CA ASN A 183 11.89 -0.48 -10.45
C ASN A 183 12.51 0.70 -9.68
N PRO A 184 13.15 0.43 -8.52
CA PRO A 184 13.75 1.46 -7.69
C PRO A 184 15.11 1.90 -8.26
N ASP A 185 15.06 2.69 -9.34
CA ASP A 185 16.25 3.30 -9.91
C ASP A 185 16.89 4.31 -8.92
N LYS A 186 18.01 4.93 -9.34
CA LYS A 186 18.77 5.88 -8.49
C LYS A 186 17.98 7.13 -8.06
N THR A 187 16.80 7.39 -8.61
CA THR A 187 15.92 8.51 -8.21
C THR A 187 15.04 8.16 -7.01
N TRP A 188 14.88 6.88 -6.72
CA TRP A 188 14.18 6.39 -5.53
C TRP A 188 15.12 6.33 -4.32
N LYS A 189 14.63 6.68 -3.15
CA LYS A 189 15.37 6.61 -1.89
C LYS A 189 14.71 5.58 -0.98
N LYS A 190 15.49 4.86 -0.17
CA LYS A 190 14.91 4.03 0.89
C LYS A 190 14.14 4.92 1.85
N ALA A 191 12.91 4.53 2.18
CA ALA A 191 12.14 5.15 3.25
C ALA A 191 12.78 4.79 4.60
N GLN A 192 12.79 5.76 5.52
CA GLN A 192 13.37 5.59 6.87
C GLN A 192 12.28 5.23 7.87
#